data_27acfa8df96cfab14d211b5e21e95015
#
_entry.id   27acfa8df96cfab14d211b5e21e95015
#
_cell.length_a   1.000
_cell.length_b   1.000
_cell.length_c   1.000
_cell.angle_alpha   90.00
_cell.angle_beta   90.00
_cell.angle_gamma   90.00
#
_symmetry.space_group_name_H-M   'P 1'
#
loop_
_entity.id
_entity.type
_entity.pdbx_description
1 polymer ?
#
loop_
_entity_poly.entity_id
_entity_poly.type
_entity_poly.pdbx_seq_one_letter_code
_entity_poly.pdbx_strand_id
1 'polypeptide(L)'
;MRFLMKNTWKVPPTEEVQALIPAELARTKELAEQGISEAVYVAADRSGAWEVWNCESEKAVEEIKKTMPLHPYLNTEITLLQDDF
;
A
#
# COMPACT_ATOMS: atom_id res chain seq x y z
N MET A 1 -13.89 -7.46 -1.92
CA MET A 1 -13.68 -6.48 -3.02
C MET A 1 -12.20 -6.21 -3.16
N ARG A 2 -11.72 -6.12 -4.38
CA ARG A 2 -10.30 -5.82 -4.64
C ARG A 2 -10.13 -4.37 -5.00
N PHE A 3 -9.10 -3.78 -4.42
CA PHE A 3 -8.74 -2.38 -4.65
C PHE A 3 -7.30 -2.30 -5.13
N LEU A 4 -7.08 -1.53 -6.20
CA LEU A 4 -5.74 -1.18 -6.65
C LEU A 4 -5.35 0.13 -6.00
N MET A 5 -4.19 0.14 -5.34
CA MET A 5 -3.63 1.36 -4.78
C MET A 5 -2.36 1.72 -5.53
N LYS A 6 -2.29 2.99 -5.94
CA LYS A 6 -1.08 3.58 -6.49
C LYS A 6 -0.49 4.49 -5.44
N ASN A 7 0.69 4.17 -4.95
CA ASN A 7 1.40 4.93 -3.92
C ASN A 7 2.59 5.66 -4.54
N THR A 8 2.67 6.95 -4.33
CA THR A 8 3.81 7.76 -4.76
C THR A 8 4.31 8.60 -3.59
N TRP A 9 5.60 8.95 -3.60
CA TRP A 9 6.16 9.78 -2.55
C TRP A 9 5.61 11.20 -2.63
N LYS A 10 5.25 11.77 -1.47
CA LYS A 10 4.87 13.20 -1.39
C LYS A 10 6.06 14.10 -1.68
N VAL A 11 7.22 13.69 -1.17
CA VAL A 11 8.53 14.32 -1.40
C VAL A 11 9.56 13.19 -1.47
N PRO A 12 10.75 13.42 -2.04
CA PRO A 12 11.79 12.39 -2.04
C PRO A 12 12.06 11.90 -0.61
N PRO A 13 12.14 10.57 -0.38
CA PRO A 13 12.28 10.03 0.96
C PRO A 13 13.64 10.37 1.56
N THR A 14 13.62 10.85 2.81
CA THR A 14 14.83 11.08 3.60
C THR A 14 15.36 9.76 4.14
N GLU A 15 16.56 9.79 4.75
CA GLU A 15 17.11 8.60 5.41
C GLU A 15 16.18 8.10 6.53
N GLU A 16 15.54 9.02 7.26
CA GLU A 16 14.58 8.66 8.32
C GLU A 16 13.38 7.91 7.75
N VAL A 17 12.85 8.38 6.61
CA VAL A 17 11.72 7.73 5.96
C VAL A 17 12.15 6.38 5.39
N GLN A 18 13.33 6.30 4.76
CA GLN A 18 13.85 5.04 4.24
C GLN A 18 14.04 4.01 5.35
N ALA A 19 14.39 4.44 6.56
CA ALA A 19 14.53 3.56 7.71
C ALA A 19 13.21 2.89 8.13
N LEU A 20 12.07 3.41 7.68
CA LEU A 20 10.76 2.82 7.95
C LEU A 20 10.39 1.70 6.95
N ILE A 21 11.13 1.55 5.86
CA ILE A 21 10.82 0.55 4.83
C ILE A 21 10.77 -0.88 5.39
N PRO A 22 11.71 -1.33 6.24
CA PRO A 22 11.61 -2.68 6.81
C PRO A 22 10.33 -2.90 7.61
N ALA A 23 9.87 -1.91 8.38
CA ALA A 23 8.63 -1.99 9.13
C ALA A 23 7.40 -2.02 8.19
N GLU A 24 7.45 -1.25 7.10
CA GLU A 24 6.42 -1.27 6.07
C GLU A 24 6.30 -2.65 5.44
N LEU A 25 7.43 -3.26 5.07
CA LEU A 25 7.45 -4.60 4.49
C LEU A 25 6.93 -5.67 5.47
N ALA A 26 7.29 -5.56 6.74
CA ALA A 26 6.80 -6.46 7.77
C ALA A 26 5.28 -6.35 7.93
N ARG A 27 4.73 -5.14 7.91
CA ARG A 27 3.29 -4.91 7.99
C ARG A 27 2.57 -5.46 6.75
N THR A 28 3.14 -5.26 5.58
CA THR A 28 2.61 -5.81 4.32
C THR A 28 2.54 -7.33 4.38
N LYS A 29 3.57 -7.97 4.94
CA LYS A 29 3.59 -9.42 5.11
C LYS A 29 2.47 -9.90 6.05
N GLU A 30 2.23 -9.19 7.15
CA GLU A 30 1.11 -9.49 8.04
C GLU A 30 -0.22 -9.42 7.29
N LEU A 31 -0.42 -8.38 6.47
CA LEU A 31 -1.64 -8.22 5.69
C LEU A 31 -1.79 -9.33 4.64
N ALA A 32 -0.68 -9.79 4.06
CA ALA A 32 -0.71 -10.91 3.13
C ALA A 32 -1.13 -12.21 3.84
N GLU A 33 -0.63 -12.44 5.04
CA GLU A 33 -1.00 -13.61 5.85
C GLU A 33 -2.48 -13.59 6.25
N GLN A 34 -3.05 -12.40 6.39
CA GLN A 34 -4.47 -12.21 6.67
C GLN A 34 -5.36 -12.28 5.42
N GLY A 35 -4.78 -12.45 4.23
CA GLY A 35 -5.51 -12.49 2.97
C GLY A 35 -5.92 -11.12 2.45
N ILE A 36 -5.41 -10.04 3.03
CA ILE A 36 -5.72 -8.67 2.61
C ILE A 36 -4.83 -8.23 1.47
N SER A 37 -3.50 -8.28 1.64
CA SER A 37 -2.56 -7.92 0.59
C SER A 37 -2.38 -9.08 -0.37
N GLU A 38 -2.79 -8.92 -1.63
CA GLU A 38 -2.70 -9.97 -2.65
C GLU A 38 -1.52 -9.77 -3.59
N ALA A 39 -1.09 -8.53 -3.81
CA ALA A 39 0.02 -8.25 -4.71
C ALA A 39 0.67 -6.91 -4.35
N VAL A 40 1.98 -6.83 -4.55
CA VAL A 40 2.75 -5.60 -4.40
C VAL A 40 3.77 -5.55 -5.54
N TYR A 41 3.80 -4.42 -6.25
CA TYR A 41 4.74 -4.16 -7.33
C TYR A 41 5.42 -2.82 -7.08
N VAL A 42 6.74 -2.83 -6.95
CA VAL A 42 7.52 -1.61 -6.74
C VAL A 42 8.08 -1.16 -8.09
N ALA A 43 7.96 0.15 -8.38
CA ALA A 43 8.56 0.71 -9.59
C ALA A 43 10.07 0.49 -9.59
N ALA A 44 10.63 0.19 -10.77
CA ALA A 44 12.07 -0.09 -10.89
C ALA A 44 12.93 1.08 -10.43
N ASP A 45 12.45 2.31 -10.63
CA ASP A 45 13.14 3.53 -10.20
C ASP A 45 12.81 3.93 -8.76
N ARG A 46 11.98 3.13 -8.07
CA ARG A 46 11.54 3.35 -6.68
C ARG A 46 10.70 4.62 -6.48
N SER A 47 10.12 5.15 -7.55
CA SER A 47 9.26 6.34 -7.48
C SER A 47 7.92 6.07 -6.80
N GLY A 48 7.52 4.80 -6.71
CA GLY A 48 6.27 4.42 -6.10
C GLY A 48 6.02 2.93 -6.19
N ALA A 49 4.83 2.53 -5.79
CA ALA A 49 4.42 1.13 -5.78
C ALA A 49 2.93 1.00 -6.09
N TRP A 50 2.56 -0.16 -6.60
CA TRP A 50 1.17 -0.55 -6.79
C TRP A 50 0.88 -1.74 -5.90
N GLU A 51 -0.30 -1.74 -5.28
CA GLU A 51 -0.73 -2.82 -4.41
C GLU A 51 -2.17 -3.21 -4.73
N VAL A 52 -2.48 -4.48 -4.56
CA VAL A 52 -3.86 -4.97 -4.64
C VAL A 52 -4.24 -5.51 -3.27
N TRP A 53 -5.27 -4.95 -2.68
CA TRP A 53 -5.82 -5.41 -1.40
C TRP A 53 -7.25 -5.89 -1.57
N ASN A 54 -7.57 -6.98 -0.88
CA ASN A 54 -8.93 -7.50 -0.78
C ASN A 54 -9.51 -7.06 0.56
N CYS A 55 -10.48 -6.16 0.51
CA CYS A 55 -11.16 -5.61 1.68
C CYS A 55 -12.66 -5.53 1.41
N GLU A 56 -13.44 -5.39 2.46
CA GLU A 56 -14.89 -5.32 2.34
C GLU A 56 -15.41 -3.97 1.85
N SER A 57 -14.60 -2.90 1.99
CA SER A 57 -14.98 -1.55 1.57
C SER A 57 -13.75 -0.67 1.39
N GLU A 58 -13.90 0.46 0.68
CA GLU A 58 -12.86 1.47 0.56
C GLU A 58 -12.49 2.05 1.93
N LYS A 59 -13.49 2.22 2.80
CA LYS A 59 -13.26 2.70 4.16
C LYS A 59 -12.34 1.77 4.93
N ALA A 60 -12.52 0.44 4.78
CA ALA A 60 -11.64 -0.54 5.39
C ALA A 60 -10.20 -0.39 4.87
N VAL A 61 -10.03 -0.15 3.56
CA VAL A 61 -8.72 0.11 2.97
C VAL A 61 -8.07 1.34 3.61
N GLU A 62 -8.82 2.43 3.73
CA GLU A 62 -8.31 3.68 4.31
C GLU A 62 -7.90 3.50 5.77
N GLU A 63 -8.68 2.77 6.55
CA GLU A 63 -8.37 2.51 7.96
C GLU A 63 -7.10 1.68 8.11
N ILE A 64 -6.92 0.65 7.28
CA ILE A 64 -5.71 -0.16 7.30
C ILE A 64 -4.49 0.66 6.84
N LYS A 65 -4.65 1.48 5.80
CA LYS A 65 -3.58 2.36 5.30
C LYS A 65 -3.02 3.24 6.41
N LYS A 66 -3.85 3.74 7.29
CA LYS A 66 -3.41 4.59 8.42
C LYS A 66 -2.49 3.85 9.39
N THR A 67 -2.51 2.52 9.40
CA THR A 67 -1.62 1.72 10.24
C THR A 67 -0.26 1.45 9.60
N MET A 68 -0.09 1.82 8.33
CA MET A 68 1.15 1.57 7.60
C MET A 68 2.20 2.62 7.96
N PRO A 69 3.44 2.21 8.26
CA PRO A 69 4.50 3.15 8.66
C PRO A 69 4.77 4.28 7.66
N LEU A 70 4.65 3.99 6.36
CA LEU A 70 4.93 5.00 5.32
C LEU A 70 3.70 5.87 4.98
N HIS A 71 2.54 5.59 5.55
CA HIS A 71 1.31 6.30 5.20
C HIS A 71 1.45 7.83 5.19
N PRO A 72 2.07 8.49 6.19
CA PRO A 72 2.16 9.95 6.19
C PRO A 72 2.99 10.53 5.04
N TYR A 73 3.81 9.71 4.40
CA TYR A 73 4.79 10.15 3.39
C TYR A 73 4.38 9.81 1.96
N LEU A 74 3.21 9.18 1.79
CA LEU A 74 2.73 8.71 0.49
C LEU A 74 1.43 9.38 0.09
N ASN A 75 1.32 9.66 -1.21
CA ASN A 75 0.04 9.91 -1.86
C ASN A 75 -0.49 8.57 -2.32
N THR A 76 -1.75 8.27 -2.03
CA THR A 76 -2.39 7.02 -2.43
C THR A 76 -3.63 7.28 -3.25
N GLU A 77 -3.69 6.70 -4.44
CA GLU A 77 -4.90 6.67 -5.25
C GLU A 77 -5.50 5.27 -5.13
N ILE A 78 -6.79 5.20 -4.81
CA ILE A 78 -7.51 3.94 -4.61
C ILE A 78 -8.50 3.75 -5.74
N THR A 79 -8.45 2.61 -6.42
CA THR A 79 -9.37 2.25 -7.49
C THR A 79 -10.03 0.92 -7.18
N LEU A 80 -11.36 0.89 -7.14
CA LEU A 80 -12.11 -0.35 -7.01
C LEU A 80 -11.97 -1.15 -8.30
N LEU A 81 -11.53 -2.40 -8.19
CA LEU A 81 -11.39 -3.30 -9.32
C LEU A 81 -12.65 -4.13 -9.50
N GLN A 82 -12.95 -4.43 -10.75
CA GLN A 82 -14.00 -5.37 -11.08
C GLN A 82 -13.49 -6.79 -10.85
N ASP A 83 -14.23 -7.60 -10.08
CA ASP A 83 -13.80 -8.96 -9.75
C ASP A 83 -13.96 -9.94 -10.89
N ASP A 84 -14.84 -9.64 -11.85
CA ASP A 84 -15.08 -10.46 -13.02
C ASP A 84 -15.36 -9.60 -14.25
N PHE A 85 -15.47 -10.21 -15.39
CA PHE A 85 -15.75 -9.54 -16.65
C PHE A 85 -17.17 -9.87 -17.11
#